data_78a2044be2bd851502b61f7da1587286
#
_entry.id   78a2044be2bd851502b61f7da1587286
#
_cell.length_a   1.000
_cell.length_b   1.000
_cell.length_c   1.000
_cell.angle_alpha   90.00
_cell.angle_beta   90.00
_cell.angle_gamma   90.00
#
_symmetry.space_group_name_H-M   'P 1'
#
loop_
_entity.id
_entity.type
_entity.pdbx_description
1 polymer ?
#
loop_
_entity_poly.entity_id
_entity_poly.type
_entity_poly.pdbx_seq_one_letter_code
_entity_poly.pdbx_strand_id
1 'polypeptide(L)'
;MSDSSPQTSQPLLQEFLNLLREKKYSENSLQSHRLDLQKYLDWLGDGGEVCLEQLQVLKPADIQDYVEYLYQDYKPSTISRHLSSLKLFLNDFELSGKIRTNPVHRVRYPEVIADAPQTLSADEVIKLLETPDPAHYLGLRDRAILELLYSSGLKVKELLNLNVEDLFLNMSFLKCGGT
;
A
#
# COMPACT_ATOMS: atom_id res chain seq x y z
N MET A 1 37.65 -11.82 14.39
CA MET A 1 37.70 -10.79 13.35
C MET A 1 36.41 -10.91 12.59
N SER A 2 35.40 -10.12 12.99
CA SER A 2 34.10 -10.11 12.35
C SER A 2 34.19 -9.27 11.08
N ASP A 3 33.97 -9.94 9.96
CA ASP A 3 33.92 -9.36 8.63
C ASP A 3 32.64 -8.49 8.52
N SER A 4 32.74 -7.24 8.87
CA SER A 4 31.68 -6.24 8.72
C SER A 4 31.88 -5.51 7.39
N SER A 5 31.59 -6.23 6.30
CA SER A 5 31.34 -5.55 5.02
C SER A 5 30.19 -4.55 5.21
N PRO A 6 30.28 -3.32 4.70
CA PRO A 6 29.21 -2.35 4.84
C PRO A 6 27.93 -2.92 4.21
N GLN A 7 26.89 -3.06 5.03
CA GLN A 7 25.56 -3.50 4.51
C GLN A 7 24.99 -2.33 3.70
N THR A 8 24.84 -2.55 2.40
CA THR A 8 24.29 -1.59 1.44
C THR A 8 22.76 -1.58 1.46
N SER A 9 22.13 -0.56 0.87
CA SER A 9 20.68 -0.34 0.88
C SER A 9 19.85 -1.50 0.35
N GLN A 10 20.32 -2.19 -0.68
CA GLN A 10 19.62 -3.30 -1.31
C GLN A 10 19.44 -4.50 -0.36
N PRO A 11 20.47 -5.01 0.33
CA PRO A 11 20.33 -6.04 1.35
C PRO A 11 19.43 -5.63 2.51
N LEU A 12 19.53 -4.38 2.99
CA LEU A 12 18.71 -3.88 4.10
C LEU A 12 17.22 -3.84 3.74
N LEU A 13 16.90 -3.39 2.54
CA LEU A 13 15.52 -3.38 2.03
C LEU A 13 14.99 -4.81 1.87
N GLN A 14 15.81 -5.72 1.32
CA GLN A 14 15.41 -7.11 1.12
C GLN A 14 15.19 -7.85 2.45
N GLU A 15 16.04 -7.63 3.45
CA GLU A 15 15.87 -8.17 4.80
C GLU A 15 14.53 -7.73 5.39
N PHE A 16 14.22 -6.44 5.31
CA PHE A 16 12.96 -5.91 5.78
C PHE A 16 11.74 -6.48 5.04
N LEU A 17 11.79 -6.62 3.72
CA LEU A 17 10.70 -7.20 2.94
C LEU A 17 10.48 -8.70 3.28
N ASN A 18 11.55 -9.44 3.57
CA ASN A 18 11.44 -10.82 4.03
C ASN A 18 10.75 -10.91 5.40
N LEU A 19 11.09 -10.02 6.32
CA LEU A 19 10.41 -9.92 7.62
C LEU A 19 8.90 -9.64 7.45
N LEU A 20 8.52 -8.75 6.53
CA LEU A 20 7.10 -8.47 6.26
C LEU A 20 6.39 -9.70 5.65
N ARG A 21 7.07 -10.51 4.83
CA ARG A 21 6.54 -11.79 4.33
C ARG A 21 6.28 -12.78 5.46
N GLU A 22 7.21 -12.92 6.39
CA GLU A 22 7.04 -13.75 7.59
C GLU A 22 5.85 -13.30 8.43
N LYS A 23 5.62 -11.98 8.50
CA LYS A 23 4.45 -11.37 9.15
C LYS A 23 3.16 -11.48 8.31
N LYS A 24 3.18 -12.20 7.18
CA LYS A 24 2.03 -12.46 6.27
C LYS A 24 1.41 -11.20 5.65
N TYR A 25 2.22 -10.17 5.37
CA TYR A 25 1.78 -9.05 4.57
C TYR A 25 1.43 -9.51 3.14
N SER A 26 0.40 -8.90 2.53
CA SER A 26 0.03 -9.22 1.14
C SER A 26 1.12 -8.77 0.16
N GLU A 27 1.24 -9.46 -0.99
CA GLU A 27 2.22 -9.09 -2.04
C GLU A 27 2.03 -7.64 -2.52
N ASN A 28 0.78 -7.15 -2.58
CA ASN A 28 0.51 -5.75 -2.94
C ASN A 28 1.06 -4.79 -1.87
N SER A 29 0.94 -5.14 -0.58
CA SER A 29 1.53 -4.33 0.51
C SER A 29 3.05 -4.34 0.45
N LEU A 30 3.66 -5.50 0.20
CA LEU A 30 5.11 -5.64 0.04
C LEU A 30 5.61 -4.79 -1.12
N GLN A 31 4.94 -4.84 -2.27
CA GLN A 31 5.29 -4.04 -3.44
C GLN A 31 5.17 -2.54 -3.16
N SER A 32 4.11 -2.12 -2.44
CA SER A 32 3.93 -0.72 -2.06
C SER A 32 5.06 -0.24 -1.15
N HIS A 33 5.37 -1.00 -0.09
CA HIS A 33 6.49 -0.67 0.81
C HIS A 33 7.82 -0.64 0.07
N ARG A 34 8.06 -1.61 -0.83
CA ARG A 34 9.27 -1.65 -1.64
C ARG A 34 9.45 -0.38 -2.46
N LEU A 35 8.40 0.06 -3.19
CA LEU A 35 8.48 1.25 -4.04
C LEU A 35 8.71 2.52 -3.22
N ASP A 36 8.02 2.64 -2.08
CA ASP A 36 8.18 3.80 -1.19
C ASP A 36 9.59 3.89 -0.62
N LEU A 37 10.12 2.77 -0.14
CA LEU A 37 11.44 2.69 0.47
C LEU A 37 12.56 2.82 -0.55
N GLN A 38 12.40 2.23 -1.75
CA GLN A 38 13.36 2.41 -2.82
C GLN A 38 13.51 3.89 -3.17
N LYS A 39 12.38 4.61 -3.32
CA LYS A 39 12.41 6.06 -3.60
C LYS A 39 13.12 6.86 -2.49
N TYR A 40 12.91 6.49 -1.23
CA TYR A 40 13.62 7.12 -0.12
C TYR A 40 15.12 6.86 -0.14
N LEU A 41 15.53 5.61 -0.38
CA LEU A 41 16.93 5.22 -0.43
C LEU A 41 17.65 5.84 -1.63
N ASP A 42 17.00 5.92 -2.79
CA ASP A 42 17.52 6.60 -3.97
C ASP A 42 17.75 8.10 -3.72
N TRP A 43 16.81 8.75 -3.03
CA TRP A 43 16.93 10.15 -2.63
C TRP A 43 18.06 10.36 -1.61
N LEU A 44 18.13 9.51 -0.57
CA LEU A 44 19.13 9.62 0.50
C LEU A 44 20.55 9.37 -0.04
N GLY A 45 20.69 8.45 -0.99
CA GLY A 45 21.97 8.08 -1.59
C GLY A 45 22.44 9.01 -2.69
N ASP A 46 21.65 9.99 -3.13
CA ASP A 46 21.94 10.86 -4.29
C ASP A 46 22.42 10.06 -5.52
N GLY A 47 21.73 8.94 -5.79
CA GLY A 47 22.06 7.99 -6.87
C GLY A 47 23.15 6.96 -6.53
N GLY A 48 23.69 6.98 -5.30
CA GLY A 48 24.61 5.98 -4.76
C GLY A 48 23.94 4.97 -3.82
N GLU A 49 24.72 4.01 -3.35
CA GLU A 49 24.25 3.05 -2.34
C GLU A 49 24.23 3.67 -0.94
N VAL A 50 23.13 3.47 -0.22
CA VAL A 50 22.99 3.88 1.18
C VAL A 50 23.54 2.79 2.10
N CYS A 51 24.39 3.15 3.04
CA CYS A 51 24.90 2.23 4.07
C CYS A 51 24.14 2.40 5.40
N LEU A 52 24.30 1.41 6.29
CA LEU A 52 23.65 1.43 7.60
C LEU A 52 24.08 2.62 8.45
N GLU A 53 25.34 3.05 8.34
CA GLU A 53 25.91 4.18 9.06
C GLU A 53 25.16 5.49 8.73
N GLN A 54 24.75 5.68 7.49
CA GLN A 54 23.92 6.84 7.09
C GLN A 54 22.55 6.81 7.76
N LEU A 55 21.94 5.62 7.90
CA LEU A 55 20.66 5.46 8.60
C LEU A 55 20.80 5.70 10.11
N GLN A 56 21.96 5.40 10.70
CA GLN A 56 22.22 5.60 12.15
C GLN A 56 22.30 7.07 12.55
N VAL A 57 22.70 7.94 11.64
CA VAL A 57 22.90 9.38 11.92
C VAL A 57 21.71 10.24 11.50
N LEU A 58 20.64 9.64 10.95
CA LEU A 58 19.43 10.34 10.51
C LEU A 58 18.80 11.15 11.63
N LYS A 59 18.42 12.38 11.29
CA LYS A 59 17.69 13.31 12.16
C LYS A 59 16.28 13.55 11.64
N PRO A 60 15.37 14.05 12.48
CA PRO A 60 14.03 14.46 12.01
C PRO A 60 14.06 15.49 10.88
N ALA A 61 15.09 16.35 10.83
CA ALA A 61 15.28 17.34 9.76
C ALA A 61 15.47 16.66 8.40
N ASP A 62 16.32 15.62 8.35
CA ASP A 62 16.60 14.90 7.09
C ASP A 62 15.31 14.25 6.53
N ILE A 63 14.44 13.78 7.42
CA ILE A 63 13.14 13.24 7.00
C ILE A 63 12.20 14.37 6.54
N GLN A 64 12.29 15.56 7.16
CA GLN A 64 11.51 16.72 6.73
C GLN A 64 11.93 17.20 5.34
N ASP A 65 13.23 17.19 5.03
CA ASP A 65 13.76 17.52 3.69
C ASP A 65 13.25 16.51 2.63
N TYR A 66 13.15 15.23 3.01
CA TYR A 66 12.53 14.22 2.13
C TYR A 66 11.03 14.48 1.90
N VAL A 67 10.30 14.92 2.93
CA VAL A 67 8.89 15.32 2.80
C VAL A 67 8.75 16.49 1.82
N GLU A 68 9.62 17.50 1.92
CA GLU A 68 9.63 18.65 1.01
C GLU A 68 9.96 18.23 -0.42
N TYR A 69 10.91 17.30 -0.60
CA TYR A 69 11.17 16.69 -1.90
C TYR A 69 9.95 15.99 -2.48
N LEU A 70 9.20 15.22 -1.67
CA LEU A 70 7.99 14.53 -2.12
C LEU A 70 6.85 15.49 -2.51
N TYR A 71 6.76 16.67 -1.91
CA TYR A 71 5.73 17.66 -2.25
C TYR A 71 5.84 18.18 -3.69
N GLN A 72 6.97 18.00 -4.37
CA GLN A 72 7.13 18.40 -5.77
C GLN A 72 6.23 17.57 -6.70
N ASP A 73 6.00 16.28 -6.38
CA ASP A 73 5.33 15.33 -7.26
C ASP A 73 4.09 14.65 -6.67
N TYR A 74 3.92 14.69 -5.33
CA TYR A 74 2.92 13.86 -4.64
C TYR A 74 1.94 14.66 -3.81
N LYS A 75 0.71 14.12 -3.74
CA LYS A 75 -0.34 14.63 -2.85
C LYS A 75 -0.05 14.26 -1.38
N PRO A 76 -0.59 15.04 -0.40
CA PRO A 76 -0.39 14.78 1.03
C PRO A 76 -0.69 13.34 1.48
N SER A 77 -1.73 12.71 0.92
CA SER A 77 -2.08 11.32 1.23
C SER A 77 -0.99 10.32 0.79
N THR A 78 -0.39 10.53 -0.38
CA THR A 78 0.72 9.71 -0.88
C THR A 78 1.97 9.91 -0.03
N ILE A 79 2.29 11.16 0.35
CA ILE A 79 3.41 11.47 1.24
C ILE A 79 3.24 10.79 2.60
N SER A 80 2.03 10.84 3.17
CA SER A 80 1.72 10.14 4.42
C SER A 80 1.92 8.63 4.32
N ARG A 81 1.63 8.02 3.16
CA ARG A 81 1.90 6.60 2.90
C ARG A 81 3.40 6.31 2.84
N HIS A 82 4.19 7.14 2.15
CA HIS A 82 5.66 7.04 2.12
C HIS A 82 6.26 7.11 3.54
N LEU A 83 5.82 8.08 4.34
CA LEU A 83 6.26 8.21 5.73
C LEU A 83 5.87 7.01 6.58
N SER A 84 4.70 6.41 6.35
CA SER A 84 4.27 5.20 7.05
C SER A 84 5.15 4.00 6.71
N SER A 85 5.52 3.84 5.44
CA SER A 85 6.47 2.80 4.98
C SER A 85 7.85 3.00 5.60
N LEU A 86 8.35 4.24 5.60
CA LEU A 86 9.65 4.60 6.20
C LEU A 86 9.64 4.41 7.71
N LYS A 87 8.56 4.80 8.39
CA LYS A 87 8.41 4.58 9.82
C LYS A 87 8.47 3.11 10.18
N LEU A 88 7.79 2.25 9.40
CA LEU A 88 7.79 0.81 9.64
C LEU A 88 9.19 0.20 9.43
N PHE A 89 9.90 0.62 8.39
CA PHE A 89 11.26 0.20 8.08
C PHE A 89 12.24 0.59 9.19
N LEU A 90 12.25 1.84 9.61
CA LEU A 90 13.15 2.32 10.65
C LEU A 90 12.76 1.81 12.06
N ASN A 91 11.49 1.49 12.32
CA ASN A 91 11.09 0.82 13.56
C ASN A 91 11.71 -0.57 13.69
N ASP A 92 11.78 -1.33 12.60
CA ASP A 92 12.43 -2.64 12.60
C ASP A 92 13.92 -2.52 12.93
N PHE A 93 14.58 -1.50 12.39
CA PHE A 93 15.98 -1.22 12.67
C PHE A 93 16.23 -0.74 14.11
N GLU A 94 15.31 0.03 14.68
CA GLU A 94 15.35 0.42 16.09
C GLU A 94 15.17 -0.80 17.01
N LEU A 95 14.20 -1.66 16.72
CA LEU A 95 13.93 -2.89 17.48
C LEU A 95 15.08 -3.90 17.41
N SER A 96 15.75 -4.00 16.27
CA SER A 96 16.93 -4.86 16.08
C SER A 96 18.24 -4.24 16.61
N GLY A 97 18.18 -3.01 17.15
CA GLY A 97 19.35 -2.29 17.66
C GLY A 97 20.29 -1.76 16.58
N LYS A 98 19.91 -1.81 15.31
CA LYS A 98 20.71 -1.29 14.18
C LYS A 98 20.79 0.23 14.17
N ILE A 99 19.72 0.91 14.60
CA ILE A 99 19.70 2.35 14.84
C ILE A 99 19.27 2.62 16.29
N ARG A 100 19.64 3.78 16.83
CA ARG A 100 19.36 4.14 18.22
C ARG A 100 17.91 4.59 18.45
N THR A 101 17.37 5.36 17.51
CA THR A 101 16.01 5.90 17.57
C THR A 101 15.49 6.14 16.16
N ASN A 102 14.18 5.93 15.96
CA ASN A 102 13.53 6.22 14.68
C ASN A 102 13.18 7.73 14.59
N PRO A 103 13.83 8.50 13.71
CA PRO A 103 13.59 9.93 13.59
C PRO A 103 12.18 10.29 13.07
N VAL A 104 11.50 9.39 12.36
CA VAL A 104 10.15 9.62 11.81
C VAL A 104 9.12 9.89 12.90
N HIS A 105 9.34 9.39 14.13
CA HIS A 105 8.43 9.65 15.25
C HIS A 105 8.29 11.14 15.61
N ARG A 106 9.25 11.96 15.23
CA ARG A 106 9.28 13.40 15.52
C ARG A 106 8.95 14.27 14.30
N VAL A 107 8.61 13.64 13.17
CA VAL A 107 8.23 14.34 11.94
C VAL A 107 6.72 14.58 11.91
N ARG A 108 6.32 15.78 11.54
CA ARG A 108 4.91 16.12 11.35
C ARG A 108 4.42 15.56 10.02
N TYR A 109 3.40 14.73 10.08
CA TYR A 109 2.75 14.21 8.87
C TYR A 109 1.99 15.32 8.15
N PRO A 110 1.94 15.30 6.80
CA PRO A 110 1.09 16.19 6.03
C PRO A 110 -0.36 16.08 6.47
N GLU A 111 -1.03 17.21 6.55
CA GLU A 111 -2.48 17.24 6.80
C GLU A 111 -3.22 16.74 5.54
N VAL A 112 -3.94 15.65 5.68
CA VAL A 112 -4.76 15.08 4.61
C VAL A 112 -6.19 15.56 4.79
N ILE A 113 -6.58 16.57 4.02
CA ILE A 113 -7.98 16.98 3.92
C ILE A 113 -8.65 15.97 2.99
N ALA A 114 -9.44 15.07 3.57
CA ALA A 114 -10.24 14.14 2.80
C ALA A 114 -11.53 14.83 2.37
N ASP A 115 -11.66 15.08 1.08
CA ASP A 115 -12.96 15.44 0.51
C ASP A 115 -13.94 14.28 0.70
N ALA A 116 -15.18 14.59 1.03
CA ALA A 116 -16.22 13.57 1.09
C ALA A 116 -16.32 12.88 -0.29
N PRO A 117 -16.33 11.53 -0.34
CA PRO A 117 -16.45 10.85 -1.61
C PRO A 117 -17.77 11.23 -2.30
N GLN A 118 -17.67 11.55 -3.59
CA GLN A 118 -18.85 11.76 -4.41
C GLN A 118 -19.55 10.41 -4.60
N THR A 119 -20.81 10.34 -4.19
CA THR A 119 -21.64 9.15 -4.36
C THR A 119 -22.53 9.33 -5.59
N LEU A 120 -22.79 8.24 -6.31
CA LEU A 120 -23.76 8.21 -7.38
C LEU A 120 -25.18 8.31 -6.80
N SER A 121 -26.06 9.03 -7.48
CA SER A 121 -27.49 9.00 -7.20
C SER A 121 -28.10 7.65 -7.61
N ALA A 122 -29.30 7.32 -7.12
CA ALA A 122 -30.00 6.09 -7.48
C ALA A 122 -30.19 5.93 -9.01
N ASP A 123 -30.54 7.03 -9.67
CA ASP A 123 -30.73 7.03 -11.13
C ASP A 123 -29.41 6.78 -11.90
N GLU A 124 -28.31 7.30 -11.42
CA GLU A 124 -26.99 7.07 -12.00
C GLU A 124 -26.53 5.61 -11.78
N VAL A 125 -26.83 5.03 -10.62
CA VAL A 125 -26.57 3.61 -10.37
C VAL A 125 -27.37 2.73 -11.32
N ILE A 126 -28.66 2.98 -11.48
CA ILE A 126 -29.51 2.22 -12.41
C ILE A 126 -28.94 2.29 -13.82
N LYS A 127 -28.61 3.49 -14.31
CA LYS A 127 -28.00 3.68 -15.63
C LYS A 127 -26.68 2.90 -15.78
N LEU A 128 -25.85 2.91 -14.74
CA LEU A 128 -24.59 2.16 -14.74
C LEU A 128 -24.82 0.65 -14.86
N LEU A 129 -25.77 0.10 -14.09
CA LEU A 129 -26.12 -1.33 -14.10
C LEU A 129 -26.74 -1.78 -15.44
N GLU A 130 -27.45 -0.89 -16.12
CA GLU A 130 -28.11 -1.15 -17.40
C GLU A 130 -27.19 -0.90 -18.61
N THR A 131 -26.00 -0.31 -18.43
CA THR A 131 -25.08 0.00 -19.54
C THR A 131 -24.59 -1.23 -20.30
N PRO A 132 -24.27 -2.40 -19.66
CA PRO A 132 -23.84 -3.57 -20.42
C PRO A 132 -24.97 -4.19 -21.21
N ASP A 133 -24.75 -4.45 -22.53
CA ASP A 133 -25.72 -5.08 -23.42
C ASP A 133 -25.96 -6.55 -23.05
N PRO A 134 -27.15 -6.92 -22.56
CA PRO A 134 -27.45 -8.30 -22.15
C PRO A 134 -27.61 -9.27 -23.33
N ALA A 135 -27.69 -8.79 -24.58
CA ALA A 135 -27.75 -9.63 -25.77
C ALA A 135 -26.38 -10.27 -26.08
N HIS A 136 -25.29 -9.73 -25.52
CA HIS A 136 -23.94 -10.25 -25.72
C HIS A 136 -23.41 -10.92 -24.44
N TYR A 137 -22.74 -12.08 -24.58
CA TYR A 137 -22.24 -12.84 -23.40
C TYR A 137 -21.30 -12.05 -22.48
N LEU A 138 -20.47 -11.16 -23.04
CA LEU A 138 -19.63 -10.25 -22.24
C LEU A 138 -20.47 -9.24 -21.49
N GLY A 139 -21.51 -8.70 -22.09
CA GLY A 139 -22.42 -7.78 -21.42
C GLY A 139 -23.20 -8.44 -20.28
N LEU A 140 -23.63 -9.71 -20.45
CA LEU A 140 -24.23 -10.49 -19.35
C LEU A 140 -23.26 -10.66 -18.19
N ARG A 141 -22.00 -11.00 -18.48
CA ARG A 141 -20.94 -11.10 -17.47
C ARG A 141 -20.73 -9.76 -16.75
N ASP A 142 -20.57 -8.69 -17.52
CA ASP A 142 -20.25 -7.38 -16.97
C ASP A 142 -21.42 -6.84 -16.13
N ARG A 143 -22.66 -7.08 -16.55
CA ARG A 143 -23.85 -6.77 -15.76
C ARG A 143 -23.89 -7.57 -14.45
N ALA A 144 -23.63 -8.87 -14.48
CA ALA A 144 -23.58 -9.70 -13.27
C ALA A 144 -22.49 -9.22 -12.28
N ILE A 145 -21.33 -8.79 -12.80
CA ILE A 145 -20.25 -8.20 -11.98
C ILE A 145 -20.74 -6.93 -11.28
N LEU A 146 -21.34 -6.00 -12.03
CA LEU A 146 -21.84 -4.73 -11.49
C LEU A 146 -22.94 -4.93 -10.45
N GLU A 147 -23.92 -5.81 -10.76
CA GLU A 147 -25.01 -6.15 -9.85
C GLU A 147 -24.51 -6.79 -8.54
N LEU A 148 -23.53 -7.70 -8.61
CA LEU A 148 -22.93 -8.31 -7.43
C LEU A 148 -22.15 -7.29 -6.59
N LEU A 149 -21.35 -6.43 -7.22
CA LEU A 149 -20.60 -5.38 -6.50
C LEU A 149 -21.55 -4.42 -5.79
N TYR A 150 -22.62 -3.99 -6.47
CA TYR A 150 -23.58 -3.05 -5.90
C TYR A 150 -24.41 -3.67 -4.76
N SER A 151 -24.94 -4.88 -4.98
CA SER A 151 -25.85 -5.51 -4.03
C SER A 151 -25.16 -6.08 -2.79
N SER A 152 -23.91 -6.54 -2.93
CA SER A 152 -23.20 -7.22 -1.84
C SER A 152 -22.09 -6.38 -1.19
N GLY A 153 -21.64 -5.30 -1.83
CA GLY A 153 -20.51 -4.51 -1.37
C GLY A 153 -19.16 -5.26 -1.40
N LEU A 154 -19.05 -6.32 -2.22
CA LEU A 154 -17.81 -7.08 -2.38
C LEU A 154 -16.68 -6.21 -2.89
N LYS A 155 -15.47 -6.47 -2.40
CA LYS A 155 -14.27 -5.96 -3.05
C LYS A 155 -14.05 -6.69 -4.37
N VAL A 156 -13.45 -6.01 -5.36
CA VAL A 156 -13.14 -6.60 -6.66
C VAL A 156 -12.37 -7.93 -6.53
N LYS A 157 -11.41 -8.01 -5.62
CA LYS A 157 -10.64 -9.24 -5.38
C LYS A 157 -11.49 -10.39 -4.81
N GLU A 158 -12.45 -10.09 -3.98
CA GLU A 158 -13.39 -11.06 -3.42
C GLU A 158 -14.32 -11.59 -4.53
N LEU A 159 -14.83 -10.70 -5.38
CA LEU A 159 -15.64 -11.08 -6.54
C LEU A 159 -14.86 -11.96 -7.53
N LEU A 160 -13.58 -11.62 -7.84
CA LEU A 160 -12.75 -12.40 -8.76
C LEU A 160 -12.41 -13.81 -8.24
N ASN A 161 -12.47 -14.03 -6.94
CA ASN A 161 -12.22 -15.33 -6.29
C ASN A 161 -13.53 -16.12 -6.02
N LEU A 162 -14.69 -15.57 -6.37
CA LEU A 162 -15.97 -16.21 -6.15
C LEU A 162 -16.17 -17.37 -7.11
N ASN A 163 -16.59 -18.52 -6.59
CA ASN A 163 -16.96 -19.70 -7.37
C ASN A 163 -18.48 -19.91 -7.35
N VAL A 164 -18.98 -20.69 -8.31
CA VAL A 164 -20.43 -21.00 -8.37
C VAL A 164 -20.91 -21.71 -7.10
N GLU A 165 -20.04 -22.49 -6.47
CA GLU A 165 -20.31 -23.22 -5.21
C GLU A 165 -20.47 -22.30 -3.99
N ASP A 166 -20.02 -21.05 -4.11
CA ASP A 166 -20.15 -20.04 -3.07
C ASP A 166 -21.49 -19.30 -3.14
N LEU A 167 -22.31 -19.59 -4.16
CA LEU A 167 -23.63 -18.96 -4.40
C LEU A 167 -24.75 -19.84 -3.88
N PHE A 168 -25.49 -19.35 -2.92
CA PHE A 168 -26.66 -20.02 -2.34
C PHE A 168 -27.94 -19.31 -2.77
N LEU A 169 -28.29 -19.49 -4.06
CA LEU A 169 -29.37 -18.75 -4.73
C LEU A 169 -30.73 -18.94 -4.02
N ASN A 170 -31.01 -20.14 -3.50
CA ASN A 170 -32.25 -20.44 -2.78
C ASN A 170 -32.40 -19.67 -1.46
N MET A 171 -31.28 -19.21 -0.91
CA MET A 171 -31.22 -18.48 0.35
C MET A 171 -30.84 -17.01 0.17
N SER A 172 -30.65 -16.58 -1.06
CA SER A 172 -30.26 -15.21 -1.43
C SER A 172 -28.99 -14.71 -0.73
N PHE A 173 -28.00 -15.60 -0.51
CA PHE A 173 -26.70 -15.21 0.03
C PHE A 173 -25.54 -15.82 -0.77
N LEU A 174 -24.37 -15.23 -0.61
CA LEU A 174 -23.10 -15.72 -1.11
C LEU A 174 -22.05 -15.78 0.00
N LYS A 175 -21.13 -16.74 -0.11
CA LYS A 175 -20.04 -16.91 0.86
C LYS A 175 -18.75 -16.35 0.26
N CYS A 176 -18.18 -15.33 0.89
CA CYS A 176 -16.86 -14.82 0.54
C CYS A 176 -15.81 -15.41 1.48
N GLY A 177 -14.76 -15.99 0.92
CA GLY A 177 -13.57 -16.31 1.68
C GLY A 177 -12.93 -15.00 2.15
N GLY A 178 -12.83 -14.78 3.46
CA GLY A 178 -12.08 -13.66 4.02
C GLY A 178 -10.61 -13.76 3.59
N THR A 179 -10.08 -12.69 3.02
CA THR A 179 -8.64 -12.55 2.71
C THR A 179 -7.92 -11.97 3.90
#